data_9b3229df0c2a4b915497c2febe64b3a1
#
_entry.id   9b3229df0c2a4b915497c2febe64b3a1
#
_cell.length_a   1.000
_cell.length_b   1.000
_cell.length_c   1.000
_cell.angle_alpha   90.00
_cell.angle_beta   90.00
_cell.angle_gamma   90.00
#
_symmetry.space_group_name_H-M   'P 1'
#
loop_
_entity.id
_entity.type
_entity.pdbx_description
1 polymer ?
#
loop_
_entity_poly.entity_id
_entity_poly.type
_entity_poly.pdbx_seq_one_letter_code
_entity_poly.pdbx_strand_id
1 'polypeptide(L)'
;VVPRGGGFSYTGGYTPTAPKSVIVDLRPMDKIVDVNLEDMYVVVEAGCTWRTLYETLKAKGVRTPYFGPMSGYRATVGGALSQGSFFLGSTQYGAVADSVLGLEVVLADGTVLKTGSWASKEGTPPFFCQYGPDATGLFLSDTGAMGFKTRAVLKLIPFPAHQAYGSFAFTNHTGALAALSEIGRTGIAAECYCWDPHFVRVMAASGSTGVKDDLHYLLNVVGAGSSLADGLGAALRIALAGRRVFSGDTWLLHVVIDDPTAPGAAAKLKLVRALARKAGGSEVSPSVPRTLRGTPFTDFNTHERRTPLRNIPINSLSPHSRAPAVADDLYALITECGDEMRRHRVECGVIFFAVGGQTVCIEPLIYWTDPRHYLHNRIEEISDVQALAAEPARPEQTEFAMGLREEIKSLFRRHGCIHVQVGRSYAWAATREPAHLALITAVKDAVDPERLVNRGSLGFGEPAPMRRP
;
A
#
# COMPACT_ATOMS: atom_id res chain seq x y z
N VAL A 1 19.67 -13.34 9.96
CA VAL A 1 19.34 -13.44 8.53
C VAL A 1 18.08 -12.60 8.25
N VAL A 2 18.05 -11.83 7.16
CA VAL A 2 16.94 -10.90 6.86
C VAL A 2 16.41 -11.16 5.46
N PRO A 3 15.13 -11.51 5.29
CA PRO A 3 14.52 -11.63 3.97
C PRO A 3 14.31 -10.26 3.33
N ARG A 4 14.52 -10.15 2.03
CA ARG A 4 14.29 -8.94 1.25
C ARG A 4 13.60 -9.26 -0.06
N GLY A 5 12.49 -8.55 -0.33
CA GLY A 5 11.85 -8.47 -1.64
C GLY A 5 12.22 -7.17 -2.36
N GLY A 6 11.26 -6.40 -2.83
CA GLY A 6 11.48 -5.13 -3.54
C GLY A 6 12.14 -4.00 -2.73
N GLY A 7 12.12 -4.07 -1.40
CA GLY A 7 12.72 -3.05 -0.52
C GLY A 7 11.91 -1.76 -0.42
N PHE A 8 10.57 -1.84 -0.48
CA PHE A 8 9.64 -0.68 -0.50
C PHE A 8 8.94 -0.41 0.83
N SER A 9 9.28 -1.14 1.91
CA SER A 9 8.71 -0.86 3.23
C SER A 9 9.42 0.32 3.90
N TYR A 10 8.65 1.21 4.50
CA TYR A 10 9.14 2.38 5.25
C TYR A 10 9.45 2.08 6.73
N THR A 11 9.35 0.82 7.14
CA THR A 11 9.38 0.42 8.55
C THR A 11 10.61 -0.36 8.95
N GLY A 12 11.63 -0.41 8.07
CA GLY A 12 12.90 -1.06 8.34
C GLY A 12 12.85 -2.59 8.42
N GLY A 13 11.72 -3.22 8.01
CA GLY A 13 11.52 -4.66 8.13
C GLY A 13 12.49 -5.53 7.34
N TYR A 14 13.16 -4.97 6.33
CA TYR A 14 14.13 -5.67 5.48
C TYR A 14 15.58 -5.20 5.67
N THR A 15 15.84 -4.34 6.67
CA THR A 15 17.19 -3.84 6.96
C THR A 15 17.83 -4.63 8.09
N PRO A 16 19.12 -4.97 8.00
CA PRO A 16 19.84 -5.61 9.10
C PRO A 16 19.92 -4.71 10.34
N THR A 17 19.87 -5.31 11.51
CA THR A 17 19.97 -4.60 12.80
C THR A 17 21.31 -4.81 13.51
N ALA A 18 22.15 -5.72 12.99
CA ALA A 18 23.43 -6.07 13.60
C ALA A 18 24.51 -6.26 12.53
N PRO A 19 25.78 -6.01 12.85
CA PRO A 19 26.90 -6.39 12.03
C PRO A 19 26.88 -7.90 11.71
N LYS A 20 27.51 -8.30 10.62
CA LYS A 20 27.59 -9.71 10.14
C LYS A 20 26.22 -10.33 9.86
N SER A 21 25.23 -9.54 9.52
CA SER A 21 23.92 -10.02 9.05
C SER A 21 23.98 -10.46 7.61
N VAL A 22 23.20 -11.49 7.28
CA VAL A 22 22.99 -11.96 5.91
C VAL A 22 21.64 -11.47 5.41
N ILE A 23 21.61 -10.82 4.25
CA ILE A 23 20.39 -10.49 3.55
C ILE A 23 20.12 -11.56 2.48
N VAL A 24 18.96 -12.19 2.55
CA VAL A 24 18.49 -13.14 1.52
C VAL A 24 17.60 -12.36 0.56
N ASP A 25 18.13 -12.11 -0.63
CA ASP A 25 17.40 -11.43 -1.70
C ASP A 25 16.52 -12.43 -2.44
N LEU A 26 15.20 -12.30 -2.27
CA LEU A 26 14.20 -13.17 -2.88
C LEU A 26 13.72 -12.69 -4.26
N ARG A 27 14.20 -11.55 -4.76
CA ARG A 27 13.78 -11.02 -6.08
C ARG A 27 14.05 -11.98 -7.24
N PRO A 28 15.11 -12.80 -7.26
CA PRO A 28 15.33 -13.78 -8.33
C PRO A 28 14.31 -14.92 -8.35
N MET A 29 13.53 -15.13 -7.30
CA MET A 29 12.40 -16.05 -7.27
C MET A 29 11.14 -15.34 -7.80
N ASP A 30 11.05 -15.12 -9.10
CA ASP A 30 10.06 -14.21 -9.72
C ASP A 30 9.07 -14.89 -10.67
N LYS A 31 9.07 -16.22 -10.72
CA LYS A 31 8.24 -16.98 -11.65
C LYS A 31 6.77 -17.02 -11.24
N ILE A 32 5.89 -16.93 -12.22
CA ILE A 32 4.51 -17.40 -12.12
C ILE A 32 4.54 -18.88 -12.47
N VAL A 33 4.38 -19.74 -11.44
CA VAL A 33 4.63 -21.19 -11.53
C VAL A 33 3.46 -21.91 -12.20
N ASP A 34 2.23 -21.53 -11.83
CA ASP A 34 1.00 -22.13 -12.37
C ASP A 34 -0.14 -21.11 -12.35
N VAL A 35 -1.00 -21.13 -13.36
CA VAL A 35 -2.23 -20.35 -13.44
C VAL A 35 -3.38 -21.30 -13.76
N ASN A 36 -4.09 -21.72 -12.73
CA ASN A 36 -5.23 -22.63 -12.87
C ASN A 36 -6.52 -21.81 -13.02
N LEU A 37 -7.05 -21.75 -14.24
CA LEU A 37 -8.27 -21.01 -14.56
C LEU A 37 -9.53 -21.80 -14.24
N GLU A 38 -9.45 -23.12 -14.08
CA GLU A 38 -10.58 -23.97 -13.70
C GLU A 38 -10.84 -23.86 -12.20
N ASP A 39 -9.79 -23.98 -11.37
CA ASP A 39 -9.90 -23.90 -9.92
C ASP A 39 -9.68 -22.48 -9.38
N MET A 40 -9.47 -21.49 -10.27
CA MET A 40 -9.35 -20.06 -9.96
C MET A 40 -8.28 -19.71 -8.93
N TYR A 41 -7.05 -20.24 -9.12
CA TYR A 41 -5.89 -19.83 -8.33
C TYR A 41 -4.63 -19.64 -9.19
N VAL A 42 -3.65 -18.96 -8.62
CA VAL A 42 -2.31 -18.81 -9.19
C VAL A 42 -1.26 -19.18 -8.14
N VAL A 43 -0.24 -19.95 -8.56
CA VAL A 43 0.96 -20.21 -7.76
C VAL A 43 2.08 -19.31 -8.26
N VAL A 44 2.64 -18.49 -7.39
CA VAL A 44 3.63 -17.48 -7.75
C VAL A 44 4.80 -17.47 -6.75
N GLU A 45 6.01 -17.28 -7.24
CA GLU A 45 7.20 -17.12 -6.41
C GLU A 45 7.21 -15.74 -5.72
N ALA A 46 7.79 -15.68 -4.53
CA ALA A 46 7.71 -14.53 -3.63
C ALA A 46 8.36 -13.24 -4.18
N GLY A 47 9.33 -13.36 -5.08
CA GLY A 47 10.01 -12.25 -5.74
C GLY A 47 9.29 -11.68 -6.95
N CYS A 48 8.23 -12.35 -7.44
CA CYS A 48 7.41 -11.83 -8.53
C CYS A 48 6.81 -10.46 -8.16
N THR A 49 6.90 -9.49 -9.07
CA THR A 49 6.31 -8.16 -8.84
C THR A 49 4.80 -8.18 -9.07
N TRP A 50 4.07 -7.30 -8.40
CA TRP A 50 2.63 -7.16 -8.62
C TRP A 50 2.30 -6.74 -10.05
N ARG A 51 3.17 -5.94 -10.68
CA ARG A 51 3.04 -5.57 -12.09
C ARG A 51 3.10 -6.80 -12.99
N THR A 52 4.15 -7.61 -12.87
CA THR A 52 4.32 -8.82 -13.69
C THR A 52 3.14 -9.78 -13.52
N LEU A 53 2.71 -9.99 -12.26
CA LEU A 53 1.57 -10.83 -11.96
C LEU A 53 0.27 -10.29 -12.59
N TYR A 54 -0.02 -9.00 -12.40
CA TYR A 54 -1.22 -8.37 -12.92
C TYR A 54 -1.28 -8.40 -14.46
N GLU A 55 -0.19 -8.03 -15.14
CA GLU A 55 -0.14 -8.01 -16.60
C GLU A 55 -0.33 -9.42 -17.18
N THR A 56 0.30 -10.42 -16.57
CA THR A 56 0.17 -11.84 -16.99
C THR A 56 -1.27 -12.36 -16.80
N LEU A 57 -1.88 -12.07 -15.65
CA LEU A 57 -3.24 -12.51 -15.34
C LEU A 57 -4.29 -11.77 -16.18
N LYS A 58 -4.11 -10.47 -16.39
CA LYS A 58 -4.98 -9.65 -17.25
C LYS A 58 -5.05 -10.20 -18.68
N ALA A 59 -3.93 -10.62 -19.23
CA ALA A 59 -3.88 -11.25 -20.56
C ALA A 59 -4.68 -12.57 -20.64
N LYS A 60 -4.97 -13.20 -19.49
CA LYS A 60 -5.79 -14.42 -19.37
C LYS A 60 -7.25 -14.11 -18.93
N GLY A 61 -7.65 -12.86 -18.85
CA GLY A 61 -9.01 -12.46 -18.47
C GLY A 61 -9.31 -12.60 -16.96
N VAL A 62 -8.29 -12.70 -16.11
CA VAL A 62 -8.44 -12.84 -14.66
C VAL A 62 -7.52 -11.86 -13.91
N ARG A 63 -7.74 -11.70 -12.61
CA ARG A 63 -6.83 -11.01 -11.68
C ARG A 63 -6.98 -11.55 -10.26
N THR A 64 -6.06 -11.22 -9.38
CA THR A 64 -6.24 -11.41 -7.93
C THR A 64 -7.24 -10.36 -7.39
N PRO A 65 -8.02 -10.65 -6.32
CA PRO A 65 -8.94 -9.67 -5.70
C PRO A 65 -8.22 -8.38 -5.27
N TYR A 66 -7.28 -8.46 -4.33
CA TYR A 66 -6.22 -7.46 -4.16
C TYR A 66 -5.18 -7.70 -5.25
N PHE A 67 -4.77 -6.67 -5.99
CA PHE A 67 -3.85 -6.85 -7.11
C PHE A 67 -2.62 -5.94 -7.07
N GLY A 68 -2.34 -5.27 -5.95
CA GLY A 68 -1.06 -4.65 -5.66
C GLY A 68 -1.14 -3.29 -4.96
N PRO A 69 -0.01 -2.85 -4.38
CA PRO A 69 0.18 -1.49 -3.89
C PRO A 69 0.53 -0.55 -5.07
N MET A 70 0.49 0.76 -4.86
CA MET A 70 0.98 1.74 -5.86
C MET A 70 2.42 1.46 -6.31
N SER A 71 3.27 0.99 -5.40
CA SER A 71 4.66 0.57 -5.67
C SER A 71 4.79 -0.78 -6.36
N GLY A 72 3.69 -1.37 -6.86
CA GLY A 72 3.63 -2.71 -7.45
C GLY A 72 4.54 -2.93 -8.66
N TYR A 73 5.06 -1.86 -9.25
CA TYR A 73 6.10 -1.90 -10.26
C TYR A 73 7.36 -2.67 -9.79
N ARG A 74 7.73 -2.51 -8.50
CA ARG A 74 8.89 -3.19 -7.89
C ARG A 74 8.54 -3.97 -6.61
N ALA A 75 7.42 -3.66 -5.97
CA ALA A 75 6.97 -4.38 -4.79
C ALA A 75 6.64 -5.82 -5.18
N THR A 76 7.18 -6.77 -4.39
CA THR A 76 7.04 -8.21 -4.66
C THR A 76 5.87 -8.80 -3.89
N VAL A 77 5.35 -9.93 -4.37
CA VAL A 77 4.27 -10.67 -3.73
C VAL A 77 4.65 -11.03 -2.30
N GLY A 78 5.79 -11.68 -2.08
CA GLY A 78 6.23 -12.08 -0.74
C GLY A 78 6.44 -10.90 0.21
N GLY A 79 6.93 -9.76 -0.31
CA GLY A 79 7.05 -8.52 0.46
C GLY A 79 5.70 -7.96 0.91
N ALA A 80 4.71 -7.93 0.02
CA ALA A 80 3.35 -7.48 0.34
C ALA A 80 2.68 -8.38 1.38
N LEU A 81 2.82 -9.71 1.25
CA LEU A 81 2.30 -10.68 2.21
C LEU A 81 2.91 -10.51 3.60
N SER A 82 4.22 -10.29 3.66
CA SER A 82 4.93 -10.09 4.92
C SER A 82 4.59 -8.76 5.59
N GLN A 83 4.20 -7.74 4.83
CA GLN A 83 3.90 -6.39 5.34
C GLN A 83 2.41 -6.11 5.53
N GLY A 84 1.50 -6.99 5.09
CA GLY A 84 0.06 -6.77 5.17
C GLY A 84 -0.42 -5.64 4.25
N SER A 85 0.06 -5.65 3.00
CA SER A 85 -0.22 -4.58 2.03
C SER A 85 -1.69 -4.49 1.64
N PHE A 86 -2.16 -3.27 1.34
CA PHE A 86 -3.46 -2.97 0.77
C PHE A 86 -3.35 -1.80 -0.22
N PHE A 87 -4.28 -1.64 -1.12
CA PHE A 87 -4.64 -0.49 -1.93
C PHE A 87 -5.55 -0.91 -3.10
N LEU A 88 -4.99 -1.41 -4.22
CA LEU A 88 -5.77 -1.73 -5.42
C LEU A 88 -6.66 -2.95 -5.18
N GLY A 89 -7.96 -2.76 -5.27
CA GLY A 89 -8.99 -3.76 -4.97
C GLY A 89 -9.37 -3.87 -3.49
N SER A 90 -8.65 -3.20 -2.58
CA SER A 90 -8.78 -3.44 -1.15
C SER A 90 -10.09 -2.95 -0.53
N THR A 91 -10.75 -1.94 -1.10
CA THR A 91 -12.02 -1.48 -0.53
C THR A 91 -13.07 -2.58 -0.57
N GLN A 92 -13.11 -3.36 -1.63
CA GLN A 92 -14.06 -4.47 -1.78
C GLN A 92 -13.55 -5.78 -1.20
N TYR A 93 -12.26 -6.08 -1.37
CA TYR A 93 -11.71 -7.40 -1.16
C TYR A 93 -10.75 -7.52 0.04
N GLY A 94 -10.57 -6.44 0.82
CA GLY A 94 -9.69 -6.45 1.97
C GLY A 94 -8.20 -6.29 1.61
N ALA A 95 -7.32 -6.67 2.54
CA ALA A 95 -5.88 -6.61 2.37
C ALA A 95 -5.35 -7.82 1.57
N VAL A 96 -4.06 -7.83 1.29
CA VAL A 96 -3.41 -8.91 0.55
C VAL A 96 -3.63 -10.29 1.18
N ALA A 97 -3.71 -10.36 2.51
CA ALA A 97 -3.96 -11.60 3.26
C ALA A 97 -5.28 -12.28 2.86
N ASP A 98 -6.32 -11.50 2.58
CA ASP A 98 -7.65 -11.99 2.19
C ASP A 98 -7.68 -12.68 0.81
N SER A 99 -6.60 -12.54 0.04
CA SER A 99 -6.43 -13.17 -1.27
C SER A 99 -5.63 -14.48 -1.23
N VAL A 100 -5.09 -14.88 -0.07
CA VAL A 100 -4.18 -16.02 0.05
C VAL A 100 -4.94 -17.34 0.26
N LEU A 101 -4.52 -18.37 -0.46
CA LEU A 101 -5.03 -19.75 -0.31
C LEU A 101 -4.00 -20.70 0.35
N GLY A 102 -2.72 -20.35 0.28
CA GLY A 102 -1.65 -21.13 0.90
C GLY A 102 -0.29 -20.49 0.65
N LEU A 103 0.69 -20.96 1.41
CA LEU A 103 2.10 -20.53 1.32
C LEU A 103 3.03 -21.73 1.30
N GLU A 104 4.17 -21.54 0.68
CA GLU A 104 5.38 -22.35 0.89
C GLU A 104 6.39 -21.48 1.61
N VAL A 105 6.88 -21.95 2.75
CA VAL A 105 7.77 -21.20 3.66
C VAL A 105 8.96 -22.07 4.03
N VAL A 106 10.17 -21.53 3.93
CA VAL A 106 11.38 -22.16 4.47
C VAL A 106 11.60 -21.63 5.88
N LEU A 107 11.65 -22.51 6.85
CA LEU A 107 11.89 -22.23 8.26
C LEU A 107 13.38 -22.02 8.56
N ALA A 108 13.71 -21.64 9.79
CA ALA A 108 15.09 -21.35 10.19
C ALA A 108 16.05 -22.55 10.08
N ASP A 109 15.53 -23.76 10.25
CA ASP A 109 16.27 -25.03 10.12
C ASP A 109 16.37 -25.57 8.67
N GLY A 110 15.77 -24.85 7.70
CA GLY A 110 15.70 -25.26 6.30
C GLY A 110 14.51 -26.15 5.95
N THR A 111 13.63 -26.46 6.91
CA THR A 111 12.40 -27.22 6.65
C THR A 111 11.48 -26.43 5.71
N VAL A 112 10.95 -27.08 4.67
CA VAL A 112 9.96 -26.52 3.76
C VAL A 112 8.57 -26.86 4.25
N LEU A 113 7.84 -25.84 4.68
CA LEU A 113 6.47 -25.92 5.17
C LEU A 113 5.50 -25.45 4.09
N LYS A 114 4.42 -26.21 3.87
CA LYS A 114 3.26 -25.75 3.09
C LYS A 114 2.07 -25.53 3.99
N THR A 115 1.16 -24.61 3.60
CA THR A 115 -0.04 -24.28 4.39
C THR A 115 -1.31 -24.40 3.56
N GLY A 116 -2.47 -24.35 4.20
CA GLY A 116 -3.76 -24.55 3.56
C GLY A 116 -3.95 -25.99 3.07
N SER A 117 -4.82 -26.19 2.08
CA SER A 117 -5.03 -27.50 1.47
C SER A 117 -3.76 -28.08 0.83
N TRP A 118 -2.81 -27.23 0.47
CA TRP A 118 -1.52 -27.62 -0.10
C TRP A 118 -0.64 -28.45 0.86
N ALA A 119 -0.91 -28.36 2.17
CA ALA A 119 -0.20 -29.12 3.21
C ALA A 119 -0.64 -30.59 3.28
N SER A 120 -1.65 -31.00 2.51
CA SER A 120 -2.16 -32.36 2.51
C SER A 120 -1.13 -33.34 1.98
N LYS A 121 -0.96 -34.48 2.66
CA LYS A 121 -0.14 -35.62 2.18
C LYS A 121 -0.74 -36.32 0.95
N GLU A 122 -2.04 -36.11 0.72
CA GLU A 122 -2.79 -36.70 -0.38
C GLU A 122 -2.55 -36.02 -1.73
N GLY A 123 -1.64 -35.01 -1.79
CA GLY A 123 -1.36 -34.28 -3.00
C GLY A 123 -2.49 -33.32 -3.43
N THR A 124 -3.27 -32.84 -2.45
CA THR A 124 -4.40 -31.93 -2.69
C THR A 124 -3.93 -30.62 -3.30
N PRO A 125 -4.59 -30.12 -4.38
CA PRO A 125 -4.30 -28.81 -4.94
C PRO A 125 -4.48 -27.69 -3.91
N PRO A 126 -3.79 -26.54 -4.08
CA PRO A 126 -3.81 -25.43 -3.12
C PRO A 126 -5.03 -24.50 -3.31
N PHE A 127 -6.25 -25.01 -3.25
CA PHE A 127 -7.48 -24.28 -3.57
C PHE A 127 -8.21 -23.69 -2.35
N PHE A 128 -7.82 -24.07 -1.12
CA PHE A 128 -8.51 -23.64 0.08
C PHE A 128 -7.55 -23.37 1.25
N CYS A 129 -7.74 -22.27 1.98
CA CYS A 129 -6.83 -21.85 3.04
C CYS A 129 -7.11 -22.55 4.38
N GLN A 130 -8.37 -22.55 4.82
CA GLN A 130 -8.75 -22.98 6.17
C GLN A 130 -9.15 -24.47 6.20
N TYR A 131 -8.16 -25.36 6.22
CA TYR A 131 -8.38 -26.79 6.48
C TYR A 131 -7.80 -27.15 7.84
N GLY A 132 -8.63 -27.08 8.88
CA GLY A 132 -8.18 -27.12 10.27
C GLY A 132 -7.74 -25.72 10.76
N PRO A 133 -6.88 -25.63 11.80
CA PRO A 133 -6.30 -24.36 12.25
C PRO A 133 -5.52 -23.68 11.12
N ASP A 134 -5.74 -22.38 10.94
CA ASP A 134 -5.08 -21.60 9.88
C ASP A 134 -3.61 -21.32 10.21
N ALA A 135 -2.73 -22.17 9.70
CA ALA A 135 -1.28 -21.93 9.77
C ALA A 135 -0.81 -20.86 8.79
N THR A 136 -1.57 -20.55 7.74
CA THR A 136 -1.20 -19.52 6.75
C THR A 136 -1.12 -18.15 7.40
N GLY A 137 -2.06 -17.82 8.28
CA GLY A 137 -2.12 -16.56 9.02
C GLY A 137 -0.88 -16.26 9.86
N LEU A 138 -0.18 -17.30 10.34
CA LEU A 138 1.06 -17.13 11.11
C LEU A 138 2.22 -16.53 10.32
N PHE A 139 2.20 -16.68 9.00
CA PHE A 139 3.22 -16.18 8.09
C PHE A 139 2.78 -14.93 7.29
N LEU A 140 1.58 -14.41 7.55
CA LEU A 140 1.07 -13.19 6.95
C LEU A 140 1.24 -12.01 7.91
N SER A 141 1.57 -10.83 7.38
CA SER A 141 1.85 -9.61 8.19
C SER A 141 2.93 -9.81 9.27
N ASP A 142 3.73 -10.86 9.13
CA ASP A 142 4.79 -11.28 10.04
C ASP A 142 6.10 -10.49 9.89
N THR A 143 6.15 -9.56 8.95
CA THR A 143 7.36 -8.80 8.59
C THR A 143 8.52 -9.68 8.14
N GLY A 144 8.25 -10.94 7.75
CA GLY A 144 9.26 -11.94 7.46
C GLY A 144 10.00 -12.45 8.70
N ALA A 145 9.38 -12.35 9.88
CA ALA A 145 9.99 -12.80 11.13
C ALA A 145 9.80 -14.30 11.39
N MET A 146 8.80 -14.94 10.75
CA MET A 146 8.46 -16.34 11.01
C MET A 146 9.13 -17.33 10.03
N GLY A 147 9.68 -16.85 8.91
CA GLY A 147 10.33 -17.68 7.89
C GLY A 147 10.42 -16.97 6.55
N PHE A 148 10.98 -17.67 5.57
CA PHE A 148 11.20 -17.18 4.21
C PHE A 148 10.08 -17.71 3.30
N LYS A 149 9.12 -16.86 2.94
CA LYS A 149 8.10 -17.19 1.96
C LYS A 149 8.78 -17.37 0.59
N THR A 150 8.66 -18.53 0.01
CA THR A 150 9.22 -18.87 -1.30
C THR A 150 8.15 -18.83 -2.38
N ARG A 151 6.94 -19.31 -2.07
CA ARG A 151 5.79 -19.29 -2.97
C ARG A 151 4.52 -18.90 -2.24
N ALA A 152 3.60 -18.30 -2.98
CA ALA A 152 2.25 -18.00 -2.53
C ALA A 152 1.23 -18.55 -3.52
N VAL A 153 0.11 -18.99 -3.01
CA VAL A 153 -1.08 -19.32 -3.78
C VAL A 153 -2.11 -18.24 -3.53
N LEU A 154 -2.51 -17.56 -4.60
CA LEU A 154 -3.48 -16.48 -4.55
C LEU A 154 -4.73 -16.88 -5.34
N LYS A 155 -5.91 -16.56 -4.78
CA LYS A 155 -7.18 -16.76 -5.49
C LYS A 155 -7.28 -15.82 -6.69
N LEU A 156 -7.98 -16.27 -7.72
CA LEU A 156 -8.30 -15.49 -8.90
C LEU A 156 -9.79 -15.10 -8.90
N ILE A 157 -10.07 -14.00 -9.57
CA ILE A 157 -11.43 -13.56 -9.94
C ILE A 157 -11.41 -13.16 -11.42
N PRO A 158 -12.56 -13.19 -12.12
CA PRO A 158 -12.65 -12.65 -13.47
C PRO A 158 -12.19 -11.20 -13.55
N PHE A 159 -11.50 -10.85 -14.63
CA PHE A 159 -11.19 -9.45 -14.88
C PHE A 159 -12.48 -8.68 -15.17
N PRO A 160 -12.73 -7.52 -14.54
CA PRO A 160 -13.99 -6.81 -14.70
C PRO A 160 -14.15 -6.32 -16.14
N ALA A 161 -15.28 -6.67 -16.78
CA ALA A 161 -15.59 -6.24 -18.14
C ALA A 161 -15.94 -4.76 -18.21
N HIS A 162 -16.50 -4.20 -17.13
CA HIS A 162 -16.94 -2.80 -17.08
C HIS A 162 -16.45 -2.12 -15.81
N GLN A 163 -16.05 -0.86 -15.97
CA GLN A 163 -15.59 -0.01 -14.87
C GLN A 163 -16.34 1.32 -14.89
N ALA A 164 -16.63 1.84 -13.69
CA ALA A 164 -17.17 3.18 -13.53
C ALA A 164 -16.32 3.95 -12.50
N TYR A 165 -16.24 5.25 -12.68
CA TYR A 165 -15.36 6.13 -11.92
C TYR A 165 -16.14 7.32 -11.37
N GLY A 166 -15.90 7.66 -10.11
CA GLY A 166 -16.45 8.85 -9.48
C GLY A 166 -15.37 9.65 -8.77
N SER A 167 -15.49 10.97 -8.78
CA SER A 167 -14.66 11.88 -7.97
C SER A 167 -15.53 12.97 -7.38
N PHE A 168 -15.29 13.31 -6.12
CA PHE A 168 -16.10 14.26 -5.37
C PHE A 168 -15.20 15.17 -4.55
N ALA A 169 -15.48 16.47 -4.60
CA ALA A 169 -14.79 17.51 -3.82
C ALA A 169 -15.58 17.84 -2.57
N PHE A 170 -14.88 17.96 -1.44
CA PHE A 170 -15.42 18.35 -0.14
C PHE A 170 -14.65 19.54 0.41
N THR A 171 -15.33 20.38 1.21
CA THR A 171 -14.73 21.54 1.85
C THR A 171 -14.03 21.23 3.19
N ASN A 172 -14.21 20.02 3.72
CA ASN A 172 -13.61 19.58 4.98
C ASN A 172 -13.42 18.06 5.00
N HIS A 173 -12.54 17.59 5.87
CA HIS A 173 -12.25 16.16 6.03
C HIS A 173 -13.43 15.37 6.61
N THR A 174 -14.27 15.99 7.45
CA THR A 174 -15.39 15.32 8.10
C THR A 174 -16.41 14.81 7.07
N GLY A 175 -16.79 15.65 6.10
CA GLY A 175 -17.69 15.26 5.02
C GLY A 175 -17.05 14.21 4.09
N ALA A 176 -15.78 14.39 3.74
CA ALA A 176 -15.05 13.46 2.90
C ALA A 176 -14.93 12.07 3.56
N LEU A 177 -14.59 12.02 4.85
CA LEU A 177 -14.46 10.80 5.63
C LEU A 177 -15.80 10.10 5.85
N ALA A 178 -16.88 10.88 6.08
CA ALA A 178 -18.25 10.34 6.17
C ALA A 178 -18.66 9.65 4.85
N ALA A 179 -18.42 10.30 3.71
CA ALA A 179 -18.69 9.69 2.40
C ALA A 179 -17.86 8.43 2.16
N LEU A 180 -16.55 8.48 2.45
CA LEU A 180 -15.65 7.34 2.33
C LEU A 180 -16.14 6.16 3.17
N SER A 181 -16.52 6.40 4.41
CA SER A 181 -17.04 5.39 5.33
C SER A 181 -18.34 4.77 4.84
N GLU A 182 -19.31 5.60 4.40
CA GLU A 182 -20.59 5.10 3.87
C GLU A 182 -20.37 4.25 2.61
N ILE A 183 -19.56 4.73 1.67
CA ILE A 183 -19.25 4.01 0.42
C ILE A 183 -18.50 2.70 0.73
N GLY A 184 -17.49 2.74 1.59
CA GLY A 184 -16.70 1.56 1.98
C GLY A 184 -17.58 0.45 2.55
N ARG A 185 -18.51 0.79 3.44
CA ARG A 185 -19.43 -0.18 4.06
C ARG A 185 -20.40 -0.85 3.07
N THR A 186 -20.63 -0.27 1.89
CA THR A 186 -21.50 -0.91 0.89
C THR A 186 -20.84 -2.11 0.20
N GLY A 187 -19.50 -2.21 0.22
CA GLY A 187 -18.77 -3.26 -0.50
C GLY A 187 -18.84 -3.19 -2.03
N ILE A 188 -19.39 -2.11 -2.61
CA ILE A 188 -19.59 -2.00 -4.07
C ILE A 188 -18.42 -1.35 -4.80
N ALA A 189 -17.53 -0.64 -4.09
CA ALA A 189 -16.37 0.04 -4.65
C ALA A 189 -15.14 -0.87 -4.60
N ALA A 190 -14.48 -1.08 -5.72
CA ALA A 190 -13.19 -1.76 -5.78
C ALA A 190 -12.12 -0.95 -5.05
N GLU A 191 -12.08 0.36 -5.28
CA GLU A 191 -11.27 1.33 -4.55
C GLU A 191 -12.11 2.52 -4.10
N CYS A 192 -11.85 3.00 -2.88
CA CYS A 192 -12.39 4.24 -2.32
C CYS A 192 -11.32 4.90 -1.47
N TYR A 193 -10.80 6.03 -1.93
CA TYR A 193 -9.72 6.76 -1.26
C TYR A 193 -9.93 8.26 -1.38
N CYS A 194 -9.40 9.01 -0.41
CA CYS A 194 -9.51 10.46 -0.38
C CYS A 194 -8.13 11.08 -0.18
N TRP A 195 -7.83 12.11 -0.94
CA TRP A 195 -6.64 12.94 -0.84
C TRP A 195 -6.97 14.26 -0.19
N ASP A 196 -6.18 14.66 0.80
CA ASP A 196 -6.31 15.98 1.39
C ASP A 196 -5.74 17.08 0.47
N PRO A 197 -6.03 18.36 0.74
CA PRO A 197 -5.56 19.47 -0.09
C PRO A 197 -4.04 19.54 -0.22
N HIS A 198 -3.30 19.15 0.83
CA HIS A 198 -1.85 19.21 0.82
C HIS A 198 -1.26 18.13 -0.08
N PHE A 199 -1.73 16.88 0.07
CA PHE A 199 -1.32 15.77 -0.78
C PHE A 199 -1.63 16.05 -2.26
N VAL A 200 -2.80 16.63 -2.55
CA VAL A 200 -3.18 17.07 -3.91
C VAL A 200 -2.16 18.06 -4.48
N ARG A 201 -1.70 19.04 -3.69
CA ARG A 201 -0.67 20.01 -4.14
C ARG A 201 0.68 19.33 -4.43
N VAL A 202 1.13 18.44 -3.54
CA VAL A 202 2.39 17.68 -3.75
C VAL A 202 2.31 16.85 -5.03
N MET A 203 1.20 16.19 -5.27
CA MET A 203 0.98 15.40 -6.47
C MET A 203 0.95 16.24 -7.74
N ALA A 204 0.31 17.40 -7.71
CA ALA A 204 0.27 18.33 -8.83
C ALA A 204 1.67 18.88 -9.17
N ALA A 205 2.50 19.19 -8.16
CA ALA A 205 3.87 19.67 -8.35
C ALA A 205 4.78 18.57 -8.93
N SER A 206 4.53 17.32 -8.62
CA SER A 206 5.32 16.17 -9.10
C SER A 206 5.04 15.79 -10.56
N GLY A 207 3.88 16.15 -11.13
CA GLY A 207 3.43 15.75 -12.47
C GLY A 207 4.02 16.51 -13.65
N SER A 208 4.94 17.47 -13.47
CA SER A 208 5.38 18.40 -14.52
C SER A 208 6.74 18.07 -15.17
N THR A 209 7.01 16.83 -15.61
CA THR A 209 8.37 16.43 -16.03
C THR A 209 8.63 16.22 -17.51
N GLY A 210 7.74 16.55 -18.41
CA GLY A 210 8.06 16.60 -19.83
C GLY A 210 6.96 16.12 -20.78
N VAL A 211 6.92 16.74 -21.94
CA VAL A 211 5.91 16.50 -23.01
C VAL A 211 5.82 15.02 -23.45
N LYS A 212 6.91 14.25 -23.33
CA LYS A 212 6.90 12.81 -23.71
C LYS A 212 6.21 11.95 -22.68
N ASP A 213 6.38 12.23 -21.40
CA ASP A 213 5.74 11.49 -20.31
C ASP A 213 4.24 11.85 -20.25
N ASP A 214 3.90 13.10 -20.51
CA ASP A 214 2.51 13.56 -20.64
C ASP A 214 1.79 12.90 -21.82
N LEU A 215 2.47 12.68 -22.95
CA LEU A 215 1.88 12.00 -24.11
C LEU A 215 1.66 10.52 -23.84
N HIS A 216 2.63 9.83 -23.20
CA HIS A 216 2.47 8.42 -22.80
C HIS A 216 1.35 8.26 -21.77
N TYR A 217 1.24 9.20 -20.83
CA TYR A 217 0.17 9.27 -19.84
C TYR A 217 -1.21 9.45 -20.52
N LEU A 218 -1.34 10.37 -21.48
CA LEU A 218 -2.57 10.60 -22.24
C LEU A 218 -2.97 9.37 -23.07
N LEU A 219 -2.03 8.68 -23.70
CA LEU A 219 -2.28 7.46 -24.46
C LEU A 219 -2.80 6.33 -23.58
N ASN A 220 -2.28 6.18 -22.36
CA ASN A 220 -2.75 5.19 -21.40
C ASN A 220 -4.15 5.51 -20.88
N VAL A 221 -4.51 6.78 -20.71
CA VAL A 221 -5.87 7.23 -20.37
C VAL A 221 -6.85 6.93 -21.49
N VAL A 222 -6.43 7.13 -22.74
CA VAL A 222 -7.24 6.75 -23.93
C VAL A 222 -7.48 5.25 -23.96
N GLY A 223 -6.45 4.44 -23.68
CA GLY A 223 -6.56 2.97 -23.61
C GLY A 223 -7.38 2.43 -22.44
N ALA A 224 -7.57 3.22 -21.37
CA ALA A 224 -8.40 2.88 -20.22
C ALA A 224 -9.89 3.23 -20.39
N GLY A 225 -10.26 3.88 -21.49
CA GLY A 225 -11.66 4.21 -21.81
C GLY A 225 -12.46 3.00 -22.28
N SER A 226 -13.77 2.97 -21.96
CA SER A 226 -14.70 1.95 -22.46
C SER A 226 -14.93 2.01 -23.98
N SER A 227 -14.52 3.13 -24.61
CA SER A 227 -14.47 3.34 -26.06
C SER A 227 -13.37 4.36 -26.38
N LEU A 228 -12.89 4.37 -27.65
CA LEU A 228 -11.92 5.39 -28.13
C LEU A 228 -12.43 6.82 -27.94
N ALA A 229 -13.72 7.05 -28.16
CA ALA A 229 -14.36 8.37 -27.97
C ALA A 229 -14.38 8.79 -26.48
N ASP A 230 -14.60 7.84 -25.59
CA ASP A 230 -14.62 8.04 -24.13
C ASP A 230 -13.21 8.32 -23.60
N GLY A 231 -12.21 7.58 -24.09
CA GLY A 231 -10.81 7.77 -23.77
C GLY A 231 -10.26 9.11 -24.27
N LEU A 232 -10.56 9.50 -25.53
CA LEU A 232 -10.20 10.81 -26.08
C LEU A 232 -10.88 11.97 -25.36
N GLY A 233 -12.18 11.82 -25.03
CA GLY A 233 -12.92 12.80 -24.25
C GLY A 233 -12.37 12.95 -22.81
N ALA A 234 -11.87 11.87 -22.21
CA ALA A 234 -11.21 11.89 -20.90
C ALA A 234 -9.86 12.57 -20.99
N ALA A 235 -9.03 12.22 -21.98
CA ALA A 235 -7.72 12.84 -22.21
C ALA A 235 -7.84 14.36 -22.43
N LEU A 236 -8.81 14.81 -23.24
CA LEU A 236 -9.08 16.22 -23.48
C LEU A 236 -9.55 16.95 -22.22
N ARG A 237 -10.43 16.32 -21.40
CA ARG A 237 -10.86 16.89 -20.11
C ARG A 237 -9.71 17.01 -19.12
N ILE A 238 -8.79 16.04 -19.07
CA ILE A 238 -7.59 16.08 -18.23
C ILE A 238 -6.68 17.23 -18.69
N ALA A 239 -6.43 17.37 -19.98
CA ALA A 239 -5.61 18.45 -20.53
C ALA A 239 -6.22 19.83 -20.23
N LEU A 240 -7.55 19.98 -20.30
CA LEU A 240 -8.27 21.23 -20.03
C LEU A 240 -8.47 21.50 -18.54
N ALA A 241 -8.67 20.46 -17.72
CA ALA A 241 -8.94 20.58 -16.29
C ALA A 241 -7.66 20.58 -15.43
N GLY A 242 -6.54 20.14 -15.98
CA GLY A 242 -5.32 19.78 -15.24
C GLY A 242 -4.78 20.82 -14.27
N ARG A 243 -5.03 22.11 -14.49
CA ARG A 243 -4.62 23.18 -13.56
C ARG A 243 -5.74 23.64 -12.60
N ARG A 244 -7.01 23.45 -12.93
CA ARG A 244 -8.14 23.93 -12.12
C ARG A 244 -8.64 22.95 -11.08
N VAL A 245 -8.46 21.64 -11.30
CA VAL A 245 -8.86 20.60 -10.33
C VAL A 245 -7.93 20.59 -9.10
N PHE A 246 -6.67 21.03 -9.28
CA PHE A 246 -5.63 21.02 -8.25
C PHE A 246 -5.43 22.38 -7.56
N SER A 247 -6.30 23.38 -7.80
CA SER A 247 -6.15 24.74 -7.26
C SER A 247 -7.17 25.05 -6.16
N GLY A 248 -7.16 24.32 -5.05
CA GLY A 248 -8.07 24.65 -3.96
C GLY A 248 -7.80 23.87 -2.67
N ASP A 249 -8.32 24.38 -1.57
CA ASP A 249 -8.31 23.70 -0.26
C ASP A 249 -9.48 22.72 -0.18
N THR A 250 -9.45 21.68 -1.04
CA THR A 250 -10.51 20.69 -1.14
C THR A 250 -10.00 19.29 -0.92
N TRP A 251 -10.76 18.46 -0.20
CA TRP A 251 -10.55 17.04 -0.08
C TRP A 251 -11.16 16.34 -1.29
N LEU A 252 -10.38 15.51 -1.99
CA LEU A 252 -10.80 14.83 -3.20
C LEU A 252 -11.03 13.34 -2.93
N LEU A 253 -12.28 12.91 -2.89
CA LEU A 253 -12.67 11.51 -2.78
C LEU A 253 -12.78 10.89 -4.15
N HIS A 254 -12.10 9.76 -4.35
CA HIS A 254 -12.04 9.00 -5.59
C HIS A 254 -12.62 7.60 -5.39
N VAL A 255 -13.40 7.13 -6.35
CA VAL A 255 -14.04 5.82 -6.30
C VAL A 255 -13.89 5.11 -7.64
N VAL A 256 -13.49 3.84 -7.59
CA VAL A 256 -13.50 2.93 -8.75
C VAL A 256 -14.48 1.79 -8.47
N ILE A 257 -15.29 1.49 -9.46
CA ILE A 257 -16.29 0.43 -9.43
C ILE A 257 -15.95 -0.58 -10.53
N ASP A 258 -15.86 -1.84 -10.13
CA ASP A 258 -15.76 -2.97 -11.06
C ASP A 258 -17.10 -3.70 -11.13
N ASP A 259 -17.52 -4.08 -12.34
CA ASP A 259 -18.76 -4.84 -12.57
C ASP A 259 -18.65 -5.72 -13.82
N PRO A 260 -19.29 -6.88 -13.86
CA PRO A 260 -19.37 -7.70 -15.06
C PRO A 260 -20.25 -7.06 -16.15
N THR A 261 -21.12 -6.09 -15.81
CA THR A 261 -22.09 -5.47 -16.73
C THR A 261 -22.05 -3.95 -16.68
N ALA A 262 -22.28 -3.29 -17.82
CA ALA A 262 -22.36 -1.83 -17.87
C ALA A 262 -23.53 -1.26 -17.04
N PRO A 263 -24.75 -1.84 -17.06
CA PRO A 263 -25.85 -1.39 -16.20
C PRO A 263 -25.53 -1.53 -14.70
N GLY A 264 -24.84 -2.62 -14.29
CA GLY A 264 -24.43 -2.84 -12.91
C GLY A 264 -23.45 -1.77 -12.44
N ALA A 265 -22.42 -1.48 -13.24
CA ALA A 265 -21.47 -0.41 -12.94
C ALA A 265 -22.15 0.95 -12.81
N ALA A 266 -23.09 1.27 -13.71
CA ALA A 266 -23.86 2.51 -13.68
C ALA A 266 -24.77 2.62 -12.44
N ALA A 267 -25.44 1.53 -12.05
CA ALA A 267 -26.30 1.49 -10.87
C ALA A 267 -25.49 1.70 -9.58
N LYS A 268 -24.34 1.03 -9.44
CA LYS A 268 -23.40 1.22 -8.32
C LYS A 268 -22.91 2.67 -8.26
N LEU A 269 -22.51 3.27 -9.40
CA LEU A 269 -22.06 4.67 -9.43
C LEU A 269 -23.17 5.65 -9.04
N LYS A 270 -24.43 5.37 -9.42
CA LYS A 270 -25.58 6.16 -8.98
C LYS A 270 -25.73 6.17 -7.46
N LEU A 271 -25.53 5.02 -6.80
CA LEU A 271 -25.54 4.94 -5.33
C LEU A 271 -24.37 5.72 -4.72
N VAL A 272 -23.16 5.57 -5.24
CA VAL A 272 -21.98 6.32 -4.79
C VAL A 272 -22.22 7.83 -4.87
N ARG A 273 -22.79 8.32 -5.98
CA ARG A 273 -23.17 9.73 -6.15
C ARG A 273 -24.15 10.22 -5.09
N ALA A 274 -25.15 9.40 -4.77
CA ALA A 274 -26.13 9.74 -3.73
C ALA A 274 -25.48 9.85 -2.34
N LEU A 275 -24.61 8.88 -1.98
CA LEU A 275 -23.90 8.88 -0.71
C LEU A 275 -22.94 10.08 -0.58
N ALA A 276 -22.15 10.35 -1.63
CA ALA A 276 -21.22 11.50 -1.63
C ALA A 276 -21.98 12.84 -1.50
N ARG A 277 -23.09 13.04 -2.25
CA ARG A 277 -23.90 14.25 -2.14
C ARG A 277 -24.54 14.40 -0.76
N LYS A 278 -25.03 13.31 -0.16
CA LYS A 278 -25.58 13.32 1.20
C LYS A 278 -24.56 13.81 2.23
N ALA A 279 -23.29 13.51 2.03
CA ALA A 279 -22.18 13.97 2.88
C ALA A 279 -21.65 15.37 2.51
N GLY A 280 -22.28 16.09 1.58
CA GLY A 280 -21.89 17.44 1.15
C GLY A 280 -20.86 17.48 0.00
N GLY A 281 -20.61 16.36 -0.67
CA GLY A 281 -19.67 16.29 -1.80
C GLY A 281 -20.24 16.83 -3.10
N SER A 282 -19.44 17.54 -3.86
CA SER A 282 -19.72 18.00 -5.23
C SER A 282 -18.96 17.14 -6.24
N GLU A 283 -19.65 16.64 -7.26
CA GLU A 283 -19.04 15.80 -8.28
C GLU A 283 -18.04 16.59 -9.15
N VAL A 284 -16.85 16.03 -9.33
CA VAL A 284 -15.78 16.58 -10.18
C VAL A 284 -15.30 15.55 -11.20
N SER A 285 -14.40 15.95 -12.11
CA SER A 285 -13.87 15.02 -13.12
C SER A 285 -13.16 13.81 -12.48
N PRO A 286 -13.54 12.56 -12.84
CA PRO A 286 -12.91 11.35 -12.33
C PRO A 286 -11.60 11.00 -13.08
N SER A 287 -10.81 12.01 -13.46
CA SER A 287 -9.55 11.82 -14.18
C SER A 287 -8.53 11.04 -13.33
N VAL A 288 -8.38 11.39 -12.06
CA VAL A 288 -7.42 10.75 -11.15
C VAL A 288 -7.64 9.23 -11.03
N PRO A 289 -8.83 8.72 -10.59
CA PRO A 289 -9.03 7.29 -10.46
C PRO A 289 -8.97 6.55 -11.79
N ARG A 290 -9.39 7.18 -12.89
CA ARG A 290 -9.30 6.60 -14.23
C ARG A 290 -7.85 6.40 -14.66
N THR A 291 -7.00 7.38 -14.41
CA THR A 291 -5.58 7.29 -14.72
C THR A 291 -4.86 6.25 -13.87
N LEU A 292 -5.04 6.30 -12.55
CA LEU A 292 -4.43 5.32 -11.65
C LEU A 292 -4.85 3.89 -11.99
N ARG A 293 -6.09 3.70 -12.44
CA ARG A 293 -6.57 2.39 -12.85
C ARG A 293 -6.06 1.96 -14.22
N GLY A 294 -5.86 2.89 -15.15
CA GLY A 294 -5.28 2.65 -16.48
C GLY A 294 -3.80 2.26 -16.41
N THR A 295 -3.07 2.81 -15.45
CA THR A 295 -1.64 2.57 -15.23
C THR A 295 -1.37 2.29 -13.74
N PRO A 296 -1.84 1.14 -13.20
CA PRO A 296 -1.87 0.92 -11.75
C PRO A 296 -0.48 0.82 -11.11
N PHE A 297 0.56 0.55 -11.88
CA PHE A 297 1.94 0.36 -11.41
C PHE A 297 2.90 1.30 -12.13
N THR A 298 2.57 2.58 -12.16
CA THR A 298 3.51 3.59 -12.65
C THR A 298 4.66 3.75 -11.66
N ASP A 299 5.78 4.18 -12.18
CA ASP A 299 6.97 4.53 -11.41
C ASP A 299 6.77 5.85 -10.64
N PHE A 300 5.63 5.97 -9.95
CA PHE A 300 5.21 7.13 -9.20
C PHE A 300 6.23 7.54 -8.14
N ASN A 301 6.94 6.54 -7.59
CA ASN A 301 8.00 6.74 -6.62
C ASN A 301 9.35 7.10 -7.25
N THR A 302 9.54 6.97 -8.56
CA THR A 302 10.79 7.40 -9.20
C THR A 302 10.94 8.90 -9.22
N HIS A 303 9.83 9.63 -9.21
CA HIS A 303 9.86 11.09 -9.17
C HIS A 303 10.42 11.61 -7.85
N GLU A 304 9.94 11.07 -6.73
CA GLU A 304 10.47 11.38 -5.40
C GLU A 304 11.93 10.97 -5.25
N ARG A 305 12.38 9.95 -5.97
CA ARG A 305 13.75 9.47 -5.94
C ARG A 305 14.70 10.27 -6.81
N ARG A 306 14.20 10.94 -7.85
CA ARG A 306 14.98 11.86 -8.68
C ARG A 306 15.16 13.23 -8.04
N THR A 307 14.28 13.59 -7.10
CA THR A 307 14.35 14.85 -6.37
C THR A 307 14.98 14.61 -4.99
N PRO A 308 15.46 15.65 -4.30
CA PRO A 308 15.89 15.56 -2.91
C PRO A 308 14.71 15.41 -1.93
N LEU A 309 13.48 15.42 -2.41
CA LEU A 309 12.29 15.23 -1.60
C LEU A 309 12.25 13.82 -1.02
N ARG A 310 12.00 13.73 0.28
CA ARG A 310 11.76 12.49 1.02
C ARG A 310 10.35 12.49 1.53
N ASN A 311 9.78 11.31 1.64
CA ASN A 311 8.54 11.12 2.35
C ASN A 311 8.58 9.88 3.24
N ILE A 312 7.73 9.90 4.24
CA ILE A 312 7.48 8.74 5.07
C ILE A 312 5.99 8.65 5.41
N PRO A 313 5.29 7.62 4.91
CA PRO A 313 3.92 7.36 5.31
C PRO A 313 3.86 6.73 6.70
N ILE A 314 2.82 7.06 7.44
CA ILE A 314 2.52 6.53 8.77
C ILE A 314 1.10 5.99 8.72
N ASN A 315 0.94 4.71 8.36
CA ASN A 315 -0.39 4.17 8.25
C ASN A 315 -1.00 3.80 9.61
N SER A 316 -2.30 4.03 9.72
CA SER A 316 -3.12 3.56 10.82
C SER A 316 -4.40 2.96 10.27
N LEU A 317 -4.87 1.89 10.89
CA LEU A 317 -6.18 1.31 10.62
C LEU A 317 -7.10 1.56 11.81
N SER A 318 -8.29 2.07 11.54
CA SER A 318 -9.30 2.42 12.53
C SER A 318 -10.67 1.91 12.10
N PRO A 319 -11.55 1.49 13.04
CA PRO A 319 -12.94 1.22 12.70
C PRO A 319 -13.65 2.52 12.32
N HIS A 320 -14.69 2.44 11.50
CA HIS A 320 -15.44 3.60 11.01
C HIS A 320 -15.94 4.51 12.13
N SER A 321 -16.31 3.96 13.29
CA SER A 321 -16.82 4.73 14.44
C SER A 321 -15.77 5.62 15.11
N ARG A 322 -14.49 5.27 15.02
CA ARG A 322 -13.39 6.03 15.63
C ARG A 322 -12.64 6.92 14.65
N ALA A 323 -12.71 6.59 13.36
CA ALA A 323 -11.97 7.31 12.32
C ALA A 323 -12.18 8.83 12.33
N PRO A 324 -13.40 9.39 12.58
CA PRO A 324 -13.58 10.84 12.67
C PRO A 324 -12.72 11.48 13.77
N ALA A 325 -12.76 10.96 15.01
CA ALA A 325 -11.99 11.52 16.13
C ALA A 325 -10.47 11.39 15.89
N VAL A 326 -10.02 10.30 15.26
CA VAL A 326 -8.60 10.13 14.87
C VAL A 326 -8.19 11.20 13.86
N ALA A 327 -9.03 11.49 12.88
CA ALA A 327 -8.76 12.50 11.87
C ALA A 327 -8.77 13.91 12.46
N ASP A 328 -9.75 14.22 13.32
CA ASP A 328 -9.87 15.53 13.99
C ASP A 328 -8.61 15.82 14.82
N ASP A 329 -8.17 14.88 15.65
CA ASP A 329 -6.97 15.05 16.48
C ASP A 329 -5.68 15.09 15.64
N LEU A 330 -5.63 14.35 14.52
CA LEU A 330 -4.49 14.41 13.59
C LEU A 330 -4.37 15.81 12.96
N TYR A 331 -5.48 16.37 12.46
CA TYR A 331 -5.45 17.71 11.87
C TYR A 331 -5.22 18.81 12.93
N ALA A 332 -5.68 18.60 14.17
CA ALA A 332 -5.33 19.49 15.29
C ALA A 332 -3.82 19.49 15.54
N LEU A 333 -3.19 18.31 15.62
CA LEU A 333 -1.74 18.18 15.79
C LEU A 333 -0.97 18.82 14.62
N ILE A 334 -1.37 18.57 13.35
CA ILE A 334 -0.73 19.18 12.17
C ILE A 334 -0.85 20.73 12.25
N THR A 335 -1.98 21.24 12.71
CA THR A 335 -2.21 22.67 12.85
C THR A 335 -1.35 23.27 13.97
N GLU A 336 -1.29 22.62 15.12
CA GLU A 336 -0.45 23.01 16.26
C GLU A 336 1.04 23.05 15.90
N CYS A 337 1.52 22.05 15.16
CA CYS A 337 2.89 22.00 14.69
C CYS A 337 3.18 22.92 13.49
N GLY A 338 2.20 23.63 12.96
CA GLY A 338 2.27 24.34 11.67
C GLY A 338 3.39 25.38 11.58
N ASP A 339 3.69 26.12 12.65
CA ASP A 339 4.79 27.10 12.67
C ASP A 339 6.17 26.42 12.61
N GLU A 340 6.36 25.38 13.40
CA GLU A 340 7.61 24.60 13.40
C GLU A 340 7.78 23.83 12.07
N MET A 341 6.70 23.28 11.51
CA MET A 341 6.72 22.68 10.19
C MET A 341 7.20 23.67 9.11
N ARG A 342 6.67 24.89 9.12
CA ARG A 342 7.12 25.97 8.19
C ARG A 342 8.58 26.32 8.41
N ARG A 343 9.00 26.50 9.67
CA ARG A 343 10.37 26.81 10.04
C ARG A 343 11.36 25.76 9.54
N HIS A 344 11.03 24.49 9.71
CA HIS A 344 11.85 23.36 9.29
C HIS A 344 11.60 22.92 7.84
N ARG A 345 10.69 23.56 7.09
CA ARG A 345 10.31 23.20 5.72
C ARG A 345 9.89 21.72 5.62
N VAL A 346 9.14 21.27 6.60
CA VAL A 346 8.52 19.95 6.63
C VAL A 346 7.04 20.13 6.32
N GLU A 347 6.50 19.24 5.52
CA GLU A 347 5.11 19.27 5.10
C GLU A 347 4.44 17.95 5.47
N CYS A 348 3.12 17.95 5.66
CA CYS A 348 2.35 16.76 5.96
C CYS A 348 1.05 16.76 5.16
N GLY A 349 0.85 15.77 4.32
CA GLY A 349 -0.40 15.51 3.63
C GLY A 349 -1.06 14.24 4.17
N VAL A 350 -2.38 14.09 4.02
CA VAL A 350 -3.11 12.95 4.54
C VAL A 350 -3.92 12.27 3.45
N ILE A 351 -3.83 10.94 3.42
CA ILE A 351 -4.65 10.10 2.56
C ILE A 351 -5.57 9.24 3.44
N PHE A 352 -6.83 9.09 3.01
CA PHE A 352 -7.77 8.14 3.61
C PHE A 352 -8.06 7.02 2.62
N PHE A 353 -8.18 5.79 3.11
CA PHE A 353 -8.59 4.62 2.32
C PHE A 353 -9.68 3.85 3.06
N ALA A 354 -10.67 3.34 2.33
CA ALA A 354 -11.52 2.28 2.85
C ALA A 354 -10.85 0.93 2.54
N VAL A 355 -10.73 0.07 3.55
CA VAL A 355 -10.13 -1.28 3.44
C VAL A 355 -11.12 -2.30 3.96
N GLY A 356 -11.69 -3.10 3.06
CA GLY A 356 -12.85 -3.93 3.40
C GLY A 356 -14.04 -3.08 3.83
N GLY A 357 -15.10 -3.71 4.28
CA GLY A 357 -16.31 -3.02 4.74
C GLY A 357 -16.22 -2.48 6.18
N GLN A 358 -15.14 -2.76 6.92
CA GLN A 358 -15.03 -2.52 8.36
C GLN A 358 -13.95 -1.52 8.76
N THR A 359 -13.07 -1.10 7.84
CA THR A 359 -11.84 -0.39 8.21
C THR A 359 -11.62 0.86 7.37
N VAL A 360 -11.17 1.92 8.04
CA VAL A 360 -10.61 3.12 7.41
C VAL A 360 -9.12 3.18 7.73
N CYS A 361 -8.30 3.32 6.71
CA CYS A 361 -6.90 3.72 6.87
C CYS A 361 -6.80 5.23 6.83
N ILE A 362 -6.07 5.80 7.80
CA ILE A 362 -5.68 7.21 7.86
C ILE A 362 -4.16 7.22 7.76
N GLU A 363 -3.63 7.79 6.68
CA GLU A 363 -2.21 7.73 6.35
C GLU A 363 -1.64 9.14 6.11
N PRO A 364 -1.14 9.81 7.16
CA PRO A 364 -0.32 10.99 6.98
C PRO A 364 1.02 10.64 6.34
N LEU A 365 1.46 11.52 5.43
CA LEU A 365 2.76 11.46 4.77
C LEU A 365 3.54 12.72 5.11
N ILE A 366 4.66 12.54 5.79
CA ILE A 366 5.58 13.64 6.11
C ILE A 366 6.56 13.78 4.97
N TYR A 367 6.73 15.01 4.49
CA TYR A 367 7.64 15.37 3.40
C TYR A 367 8.73 16.31 3.90
N TRP A 368 9.97 16.07 3.50
CA TRP A 368 11.12 16.94 3.76
C TRP A 368 12.19 16.76 2.69
N THR A 369 13.19 17.62 2.69
CA THR A 369 14.31 17.56 1.75
C THR A 369 15.54 16.99 2.44
N ASP A 370 16.19 15.99 1.82
CA ASP A 370 17.41 15.37 2.32
C ASP A 370 18.28 14.89 1.16
N PRO A 371 19.62 14.91 1.29
CA PRO A 371 20.51 14.46 0.23
C PRO A 371 20.22 13.01 -0.19
N ARG A 372 20.55 12.72 -1.42
CA ARG A 372 20.49 11.34 -1.92
C ARG A 372 21.57 10.51 -1.24
N HIS A 373 21.19 9.34 -0.72
CA HIS A 373 22.11 8.36 -0.17
C HIS A 373 22.49 7.32 -1.23
N TYR A 374 23.57 6.58 -0.97
CA TYR A 374 24.05 5.49 -1.82
C TYR A 374 22.95 4.52 -2.25
N LEU A 375 22.00 4.15 -1.35
CA LEU A 375 20.90 3.28 -1.67
C LEU A 375 19.95 3.85 -2.74
N HIS A 376 19.69 5.15 -2.72
CA HIS A 376 18.86 5.81 -3.73
C HIS A 376 19.50 5.73 -5.12
N ASN A 377 20.82 5.74 -5.20
CA ASN A 377 21.57 5.64 -6.44
C ASN A 377 21.67 4.20 -6.97
N ARG A 378 21.53 3.20 -6.08
CA ARG A 378 21.59 1.77 -6.43
C ARG A 378 20.24 1.15 -6.79
N ILE A 379 19.15 1.72 -6.31
CA ILE A 379 17.80 1.20 -6.55
C ILE A 379 17.29 1.63 -7.93
N GLU A 380 17.83 2.72 -8.47
CA GLU A 380 17.45 3.24 -9.79
C GLU A 380 18.53 2.94 -10.82
N GLU A 381 18.12 2.39 -11.94
CA GLU A 381 18.87 2.37 -13.20
C GLU A 381 18.83 3.78 -13.80
N ILE A 382 19.34 4.79 -13.09
CA ILE A 382 19.45 6.13 -13.62
C ILE A 382 20.80 6.22 -14.36
N SER A 383 20.74 6.33 -15.66
CA SER A 383 21.90 6.60 -16.52
C SER A 383 22.59 7.93 -16.23
N ASP A 384 21.98 8.85 -15.47
CA ASP A 384 22.44 10.21 -15.23
C ASP A 384 22.34 10.65 -13.75
N VAL A 385 22.75 9.78 -12.82
CA VAL A 385 22.83 10.14 -11.38
C VAL A 385 23.74 11.35 -11.14
N GLN A 386 24.75 11.57 -11.99
CA GLN A 386 25.69 12.70 -11.89
C GLN A 386 25.05 14.06 -12.23
N ALA A 387 23.93 14.08 -12.96
CA ALA A 387 23.22 15.30 -13.32
C ALA A 387 22.27 15.84 -12.23
N LEU A 388 22.04 15.07 -11.18
CA LEU A 388 21.20 15.51 -10.06
C LEU A 388 22.02 16.35 -9.09
N ALA A 389 21.63 17.62 -8.94
CA ALA A 389 22.30 18.55 -8.03
C ALA A 389 22.42 17.96 -6.61
N ALA A 390 23.60 18.04 -6.02
CA ALA A 390 23.83 17.65 -4.64
C ALA A 390 23.12 18.65 -3.72
N GLU A 391 22.10 18.18 -3.01
CA GLU A 391 21.46 18.97 -1.95
C GLU A 391 22.29 18.89 -0.68
N PRO A 392 22.42 20.01 0.06
CA PRO A 392 23.10 19.99 1.36
C PRO A 392 22.28 19.20 2.39
N ALA A 393 22.97 18.46 3.25
CA ALA A 393 22.33 17.79 4.39
C ALA A 393 21.70 18.82 5.34
N ARG A 394 20.50 18.53 5.79
CA ARG A 394 19.75 19.35 6.76
C ARG A 394 19.29 18.49 7.94
N PRO A 395 20.22 18.12 8.83
CA PRO A 395 19.90 17.19 9.91
C PRO A 395 18.77 17.66 10.82
N GLU A 396 18.65 18.95 11.08
CA GLU A 396 17.57 19.54 11.88
C GLU A 396 16.18 19.29 11.24
N GLN A 397 16.10 19.35 9.93
CA GLN A 397 14.86 19.08 9.17
C GLN A 397 14.48 17.61 9.29
N THR A 398 15.43 16.71 9.13
CA THR A 398 15.19 15.26 9.26
C THR A 398 14.86 14.91 10.72
N GLU A 399 15.51 15.50 11.70
CA GLU A 399 15.24 15.30 13.13
C GLU A 399 13.80 15.74 13.47
N PHE A 400 13.37 16.93 13.02
CA PHE A 400 12.00 17.40 13.21
C PHE A 400 10.99 16.48 12.54
N ALA A 401 11.22 16.06 11.29
CA ALA A 401 10.34 15.13 10.58
C ALA A 401 10.19 13.79 11.32
N MET A 402 11.29 13.27 11.88
CA MET A 402 11.25 12.03 12.67
C MET A 402 10.56 12.24 14.04
N GLY A 403 10.73 13.40 14.67
CA GLY A 403 10.00 13.78 15.89
C GLY A 403 8.49 13.82 15.65
N LEU A 404 8.04 14.53 14.62
CA LEU A 404 6.64 14.59 14.22
C LEU A 404 6.05 13.21 13.92
N ARG A 405 6.84 12.33 13.28
CA ARG A 405 6.45 10.94 13.06
C ARG A 405 6.13 10.21 14.36
N GLU A 406 6.97 10.34 15.38
CA GLU A 406 6.76 9.68 16.68
C GLU A 406 5.54 10.25 17.42
N GLU A 407 5.26 11.55 17.31
CA GLU A 407 4.06 12.17 17.85
C GLU A 407 2.79 11.63 17.18
N ILE A 408 2.77 11.54 15.85
CA ILE A 408 1.64 10.95 15.10
C ILE A 408 1.44 9.48 15.51
N LYS A 409 2.50 8.69 15.61
CA LYS A 409 2.41 7.28 16.07
C LYS A 409 1.84 7.19 17.50
N SER A 410 2.22 8.12 18.36
CA SER A 410 1.70 8.20 19.73
C SER A 410 0.22 8.57 19.75
N LEU A 411 -0.21 9.50 18.90
CA LEU A 411 -1.62 9.84 18.69
C LEU A 411 -2.43 8.61 18.26
N PHE A 412 -2.00 7.90 17.23
CA PHE A 412 -2.66 6.69 16.74
C PHE A 412 -2.77 5.61 17.84
N ARG A 413 -1.73 5.45 18.64
CA ARG A 413 -1.75 4.51 19.76
C ARG A 413 -2.78 4.91 20.83
N ARG A 414 -2.91 6.20 21.19
CA ARG A 414 -3.92 6.70 22.13
C ARG A 414 -5.34 6.41 21.66
N HIS A 415 -5.59 6.46 20.34
CA HIS A 415 -6.86 6.11 19.72
C HIS A 415 -7.09 4.60 19.54
N GLY A 416 -6.12 3.74 19.91
CA GLY A 416 -6.22 2.29 19.72
C GLY A 416 -6.18 1.87 18.25
N CYS A 417 -5.59 2.69 17.38
CA CYS A 417 -5.34 2.29 15.99
C CYS A 417 -4.34 1.14 15.91
N ILE A 418 -4.51 0.31 14.89
CA ILE A 418 -3.53 -0.73 14.54
C ILE A 418 -2.76 -0.30 13.28
N HIS A 419 -1.66 -0.99 13.01
CA HIS A 419 -0.78 -0.64 11.90
C HIS A 419 -0.55 -1.85 10.99
N VAL A 420 -0.41 -1.59 9.71
CA VAL A 420 0.19 -2.53 8.75
C VAL A 420 1.65 -2.15 8.54
N GLN A 421 2.41 -3.00 7.84
CA GLN A 421 3.83 -2.80 7.64
C GLN A 421 4.58 -2.56 8.97
N VAL A 422 4.27 -3.36 9.98
CA VAL A 422 4.75 -3.13 11.36
C VAL A 422 6.26 -2.98 11.42
N GLY A 423 7.00 -3.87 10.80
CA GLY A 423 8.47 -3.82 10.73
C GLY A 423 9.10 -3.73 12.12
N ARG A 424 9.94 -2.71 12.26
CA ARG A 424 10.56 -2.29 13.54
C ARG A 424 10.11 -0.90 13.97
N SER A 425 9.18 -0.30 13.22
CA SER A 425 8.75 1.08 13.45
C SER A 425 7.59 1.20 14.44
N TYR A 426 6.80 0.16 14.56
CA TYR A 426 5.66 0.14 15.47
C TYR A 426 5.87 -0.88 16.58
N ALA A 427 5.48 -0.50 17.81
CA ALA A 427 5.69 -1.31 19.01
C ALA A 427 4.64 -2.43 19.13
N TRP A 428 4.60 -3.37 18.16
CA TRP A 428 3.57 -4.40 18.08
C TRP A 428 3.49 -5.25 19.36
N ALA A 429 4.60 -5.84 19.78
CA ALA A 429 4.64 -6.71 20.96
C ALA A 429 4.16 -5.99 22.23
N ALA A 430 4.55 -4.73 22.42
CA ALA A 430 4.18 -3.93 23.60
C ALA A 430 2.68 -3.56 23.63
N THR A 431 1.95 -3.76 22.54
CA THR A 431 0.51 -3.48 22.45
C THR A 431 -0.36 -4.73 22.45
N ARG A 432 0.24 -5.92 22.66
CA ARG A 432 -0.52 -7.19 22.66
C ARG A 432 -0.88 -7.62 24.06
N GLU A 433 -2.04 -8.25 24.18
CA GLU A 433 -2.45 -8.97 25.39
C GLU A 433 -1.41 -10.05 25.73
N PRO A 434 -1.08 -10.27 27.03
CA PRO A 434 -0.02 -11.19 27.42
C PRO A 434 -0.20 -12.61 26.88
N ALA A 435 -1.43 -13.15 26.91
CA ALA A 435 -1.72 -14.49 26.42
C ALA A 435 -1.54 -14.60 24.90
N HIS A 436 -1.93 -13.57 24.14
CA HIS A 436 -1.71 -13.51 22.69
C HIS A 436 -0.20 -13.46 22.38
N LEU A 437 0.55 -12.60 23.06
CA LEU A 437 1.98 -12.48 22.85
C LEU A 437 2.71 -13.79 23.20
N ALA A 438 2.32 -14.47 24.29
CA ALA A 438 2.87 -15.76 24.69
C ALA A 438 2.66 -16.82 23.60
N LEU A 439 1.44 -16.92 23.03
CA LEU A 439 1.15 -17.85 21.95
C LEU A 439 2.03 -17.59 20.70
N ILE A 440 2.08 -16.34 20.24
CA ILE A 440 2.86 -15.99 19.04
C ILE A 440 4.37 -16.15 19.29
N THR A 441 4.83 -15.90 20.52
CA THR A 441 6.23 -16.16 20.92
C THR A 441 6.55 -17.65 20.89
N ALA A 442 5.66 -18.50 21.40
CA ALA A 442 5.84 -19.96 21.35
C ALA A 442 5.89 -20.48 19.90
N VAL A 443 5.06 -19.92 18.99
CA VAL A 443 5.14 -20.23 17.56
C VAL A 443 6.50 -19.78 17.00
N LYS A 444 6.95 -18.56 17.32
CA LYS A 444 8.27 -18.06 16.89
C LYS A 444 9.38 -18.98 17.36
N ASP A 445 9.39 -19.41 18.60
CA ASP A 445 10.41 -20.30 19.17
C ASP A 445 10.36 -21.70 18.55
N ALA A 446 9.19 -22.16 18.11
CA ALA A 446 9.06 -23.43 17.39
C ALA A 446 9.61 -23.38 15.95
N VAL A 447 9.42 -22.26 15.23
CA VAL A 447 9.87 -22.14 13.81
C VAL A 447 11.28 -21.52 13.68
N ASP A 448 11.81 -20.89 14.73
CA ASP A 448 13.12 -20.24 14.76
C ASP A 448 13.66 -20.18 16.20
N PRO A 449 14.07 -21.33 16.78
CA PRO A 449 14.48 -21.45 18.18
C PRO A 449 15.67 -20.57 18.55
N GLU A 450 16.58 -20.32 17.59
CA GLU A 450 17.75 -19.45 17.79
C GLU A 450 17.47 -17.97 17.49
N ARG A 451 16.24 -17.65 17.09
CA ARG A 451 15.78 -16.28 16.72
C ARG A 451 16.70 -15.59 15.71
N LEU A 452 17.11 -16.33 14.67
CA LEU A 452 18.03 -15.86 13.64
C LEU A 452 17.30 -15.08 12.53
N VAL A 453 16.02 -15.41 12.28
CA VAL A 453 15.25 -14.85 11.17
C VAL A 453 14.67 -13.51 11.57
N ASN A 454 15.10 -12.47 10.89
CA ASN A 454 14.65 -11.08 10.95
C ASN A 454 14.52 -10.52 12.39
N ARG A 455 15.60 -10.69 13.16
CA ARG A 455 15.69 -10.28 14.57
C ARG A 455 15.23 -8.84 14.78
N GLY A 456 14.48 -8.60 15.84
CA GLY A 456 13.93 -7.30 16.22
C GLY A 456 12.64 -6.91 15.50
N SER A 457 12.22 -7.63 14.46
CA SER A 457 10.90 -7.43 13.85
C SER A 457 9.79 -7.93 14.77
N LEU A 458 8.67 -7.21 14.83
CA LEU A 458 7.54 -7.46 15.74
C LEU A 458 7.91 -7.41 17.23
N GLY A 459 9.12 -7.01 17.60
CA GLY A 459 9.63 -7.04 18.97
C GLY A 459 10.23 -8.39 19.38
N PHE A 460 10.43 -9.33 18.45
CA PHE A 460 11.11 -10.59 18.72
C PHE A 460 12.63 -10.44 18.74
N GLY A 461 13.20 -10.57 19.94
CA GLY A 461 14.63 -10.39 20.18
C GLY A 461 15.02 -8.91 20.09
N GLU A 462 15.47 -8.33 21.20
CA GLU A 462 15.95 -6.95 21.18
C GLU A 462 17.15 -6.85 20.21
N PRO A 463 17.16 -5.83 19.31
CA PRO A 463 18.38 -5.53 18.60
C PRO A 463 19.43 -5.15 19.66
N ALA A 464 20.65 -5.67 19.52
CA ALA A 464 21.75 -5.14 20.31
C ALA A 464 21.76 -3.61 20.17
N PRO A 465 21.93 -2.83 21.26
CA PRO A 465 21.89 -1.38 21.19
C PRO A 465 22.83 -0.92 20.10
N MET A 466 22.27 -0.18 19.10
CA MET A 466 23.11 0.39 18.05
C MET A 466 24.12 1.34 18.73
N ARG A 467 25.38 0.96 18.73
CA ARG A 467 26.43 1.94 19.00
C ARG A 467 26.37 2.93 17.85
N ARG A 468 25.89 4.13 18.13
CA ARG A 468 25.99 5.25 17.19
C ARG A 468 27.48 5.43 16.86
N PRO A 469 27.84 5.62 15.57
CA PRO A 469 29.19 5.93 15.17
C PRO A 469 29.64 7.27 15.75
#